data_bc5f3e93d18b53ee55976457a2e09223
#
_entry.id   bc5f3e93d18b53ee55976457a2e09223
#
_cell.length_a   1.000
_cell.length_b   1.000
_cell.length_c   1.000
_cell.angle_alpha   90.00
_cell.angle_beta   90.00
_cell.angle_gamma   90.00
#
_symmetry.space_group_name_H-M   'P 1'
#
loop_
_entity.id
_entity.type
_entity.pdbx_description
1 polymer ?
#
loop_
_entity_poly.entity_id
_entity_poly.type
_entity_poly.pdbx_seq_one_letter_code
_entity_poly.pdbx_strand_id
1 'polypeptide(L)'
;MADEEKKVEEGQEPTADQVELVGEAKKAEAEAIGALPKVEKAEAPKPDKVAEKPSKKPANYTPRLKADYEERIVSAMTERFGYKNRMEVPRLEKIVINMGVGDATQDKKRVETAASEMQAISGQKPVITKAKKSIAQFKLREGMPIGCKVTLRRDRMYEFLDRLVTVALPRVRDFRGLNPKSFDGRGNYAMGLKEQIIFPEVNYDQIDKVRGMDVIVTTTAKTDEEARELLRLFNFPFPQEEQKQAA
;
A
#
# COMPACT_ATOMS: atom_id res chain seq x y z
N MET A 1 24.44 37.60 53.28
CA MET A 1 23.28 38.38 53.70
C MET A 1 22.13 37.98 52.78
N ALA A 2 21.08 37.39 53.16
CA ALA A 2 20.56 36.80 54.36
C ALA A 2 19.72 35.59 53.93
N ASP A 3 19.88 34.54 54.61
CA ASP A 3 19.02 33.34 54.59
C ASP A 3 17.63 33.71 55.11
N GLU A 4 16.59 33.28 54.44
CA GLU A 4 15.29 33.08 55.05
C GLU A 4 14.72 31.72 54.71
N GLU A 5 14.95 30.83 55.63
CA GLU A 5 14.28 29.53 55.77
C GLU A 5 12.79 29.77 56.03
N LYS A 6 11.90 29.27 55.18
CA LYS A 6 10.49 29.05 55.48
C LYS A 6 10.25 27.66 55.99
N LYS A 7 10.08 27.56 57.29
CA LYS A 7 9.56 26.44 58.09
C LYS A 7 8.27 25.89 57.51
N VAL A 8 8.26 24.61 57.27
CA VAL A 8 7.07 23.81 57.02
C VAL A 8 6.38 23.56 58.35
N GLU A 9 5.17 24.04 58.54
CA GLU A 9 4.32 23.69 59.67
C GLU A 9 3.71 22.30 59.45
N GLU A 10 3.95 21.45 60.43
CA GLU A 10 3.39 20.09 60.57
C GLU A 10 1.88 20.13 60.69
N GLY A 11 1.23 19.14 60.03
CA GLY A 11 -0.20 18.97 59.96
C GLY A 11 -0.88 18.66 61.28
N GLN A 12 -1.97 19.36 61.53
CA GLN A 12 -2.97 18.95 62.54
C GLN A 12 -3.92 17.94 61.85
N GLU A 13 -4.08 16.77 62.47
CA GLU A 13 -5.08 15.78 62.08
C GLU A 13 -6.49 16.37 62.26
N PRO A 14 -7.41 16.19 61.31
CA PRO A 14 -8.77 16.73 61.37
C PRO A 14 -9.54 16.00 62.51
N THR A 15 -10.21 16.78 63.38
CA THR A 15 -11.05 16.27 64.45
C THR A 15 -12.30 15.54 63.93
N ALA A 16 -12.84 14.63 64.70
CA ALA A 16 -13.94 13.72 64.30
C ALA A 16 -15.17 14.45 63.70
N ASP A 17 -15.48 15.65 64.17
CA ASP A 17 -16.60 16.48 63.68
C ASP A 17 -16.39 16.99 62.26
N GLN A 18 -15.12 17.17 61.82
CA GLN A 18 -14.82 17.60 60.46
C GLN A 18 -14.95 16.45 59.44
N VAL A 19 -14.78 15.22 59.90
CA VAL A 19 -14.92 14.02 59.05
C VAL A 19 -16.39 13.70 58.80
N GLU A 20 -17.29 13.95 59.76
CA GLU A 20 -18.73 13.77 59.56
C GLU A 20 -19.33 14.78 58.58
N LEU A 21 -18.95 16.06 58.67
CA LEU A 21 -19.41 17.11 57.73
C LEU A 21 -18.98 16.85 56.30
N VAL A 22 -17.80 16.33 56.04
CA VAL A 22 -17.31 15.94 54.71
C VAL A 22 -18.03 14.68 54.17
N GLY A 23 -18.47 13.80 55.07
CA GLY A 23 -19.24 12.61 54.73
C GLY A 23 -20.66 12.93 54.27
N GLU A 24 -21.33 13.88 54.94
CA GLU A 24 -22.69 14.34 54.56
C GLU A 24 -22.70 15.15 53.26
N ALA A 25 -21.69 16.01 53.03
CA ALA A 25 -21.56 16.76 51.77
C ALA A 25 -21.36 15.85 50.56
N LYS A 26 -20.56 14.76 50.72
CA LYS A 26 -20.38 13.77 49.63
C LYS A 26 -21.61 12.89 49.40
N LYS A 27 -22.44 12.65 50.39
CA LYS A 27 -23.71 11.93 50.23
C LYS A 27 -24.75 12.80 49.51
N ALA A 28 -24.84 14.08 49.82
CA ALA A 28 -25.75 15.02 49.14
C ALA A 28 -25.36 15.23 47.66
N GLU A 29 -24.08 15.29 47.34
CA GLU A 29 -23.61 15.32 45.95
C GLU A 29 -23.90 14.04 45.15
N ALA A 30 -23.83 12.88 45.82
CA ALA A 30 -24.13 11.60 45.19
C ALA A 30 -25.65 11.40 44.87
N GLU A 31 -26.54 11.96 45.70
CA GLU A 31 -27.98 11.95 45.44
C GLU A 31 -28.40 12.96 44.36
N ALA A 32 -27.74 14.12 44.29
CA ALA A 32 -28.01 15.12 43.26
C ALA A 32 -27.58 14.66 41.86
N ILE A 33 -26.59 13.77 41.72
CA ILE A 33 -26.14 13.20 40.43
C ILE A 33 -27.10 12.10 39.92
N GLY A 34 -27.93 11.51 40.80
CA GLY A 34 -28.89 10.47 40.43
C GLY A 34 -30.17 10.96 39.77
N ALA A 35 -30.44 12.27 39.74
CA ALA A 35 -31.71 12.86 39.28
C ALA A 35 -31.66 13.52 37.89
N LEU A 36 -30.63 13.31 37.10
CA LEU A 36 -30.61 13.79 35.72
C LEU A 36 -31.42 12.83 34.82
N PRO A 37 -32.36 13.36 34.01
CA PRO A 37 -33.11 12.51 33.09
C PRO A 37 -32.13 11.86 32.12
N LYS A 38 -32.26 10.53 31.94
CA LYS A 38 -31.53 9.79 30.92
C LYS A 38 -31.83 10.42 29.55
N VAL A 39 -30.90 11.22 29.06
CA VAL A 39 -30.90 11.62 27.66
C VAL A 39 -30.74 10.32 26.87
N GLU A 40 -31.81 9.91 26.18
CA GLU A 40 -31.74 8.88 25.17
C GLU A 40 -30.59 9.25 24.23
N LYS A 41 -29.54 8.44 24.19
CA LYS A 41 -28.50 8.51 23.19
C LYS A 41 -29.20 8.34 21.84
N ALA A 42 -29.47 9.46 21.16
CA ALA A 42 -29.73 9.43 19.73
C ALA A 42 -28.59 8.63 19.11
N GLU A 43 -28.88 7.45 18.58
CA GLU A 43 -27.96 6.66 17.78
C GLU A 43 -27.47 7.59 16.65
N ALA A 44 -26.18 7.95 16.71
CA ALA A 44 -25.53 8.59 15.59
C ALA A 44 -25.76 7.70 14.36
N PRO A 45 -26.16 8.25 13.21
CA PRO A 45 -26.36 7.46 12.02
C PRO A 45 -25.05 6.71 11.73
N LYS A 46 -25.11 5.39 11.80
CA LYS A 46 -24.00 4.51 11.42
C LYS A 46 -23.65 4.91 9.99
N PRO A 47 -22.39 5.28 9.69
CA PRO A 47 -22.01 5.53 8.31
C PRO A 47 -22.35 4.26 7.53
N ASP A 48 -23.24 4.39 6.56
CA ASP A 48 -23.60 3.33 5.65
C ASP A 48 -22.30 2.74 5.09
N LYS A 49 -21.94 1.59 5.61
CA LYS A 49 -20.93 0.73 5.02
C LYS A 49 -21.49 0.22 3.71
N VAL A 50 -21.41 1.03 2.67
CA VAL A 50 -21.42 0.53 1.31
C VAL A 50 -20.11 -0.23 1.13
N ALA A 51 -20.02 -1.37 1.80
CA ALA A 51 -19.11 -2.40 1.39
C ALA A 51 -19.73 -3.00 0.13
N GLU A 52 -19.45 -2.40 -1.02
CA GLU A 52 -19.65 -3.07 -2.29
C GLU A 52 -18.93 -4.41 -2.19
N LYS A 53 -19.75 -5.45 -2.04
CA LYS A 53 -19.25 -6.82 -2.16
C LYS A 53 -18.60 -6.89 -3.54
N PRO A 54 -17.31 -7.30 -3.63
CA PRO A 54 -16.66 -7.40 -4.91
C PRO A 54 -17.55 -8.20 -5.85
N SER A 55 -17.98 -7.58 -6.93
CA SER A 55 -18.85 -8.19 -7.92
C SER A 55 -18.23 -9.53 -8.32
N LYS A 56 -18.97 -10.62 -8.13
CA LYS A 56 -18.49 -11.96 -8.53
C LYS A 56 -18.19 -11.86 -10.02
N LYS A 57 -16.93 -12.10 -10.41
CA LYS A 57 -16.56 -12.17 -11.82
C LYS A 57 -17.51 -13.14 -12.53
N PRO A 58 -18.00 -12.83 -13.73
CA PRO A 58 -18.77 -13.78 -14.51
C PRO A 58 -17.95 -15.06 -14.68
N ALA A 59 -18.60 -16.21 -14.61
CA ALA A 59 -17.95 -17.53 -14.55
C ALA A 59 -16.96 -17.79 -15.72
N ASN A 60 -17.08 -17.07 -16.84
CA ASN A 60 -16.28 -17.21 -18.07
C ASN A 60 -15.42 -15.98 -18.40
N TYR A 61 -15.07 -15.15 -17.38
CA TYR A 61 -14.25 -13.98 -17.65
C TYR A 61 -12.77 -14.37 -17.80
N THR A 62 -12.20 -14.09 -18.96
CA THR A 62 -10.76 -14.23 -19.24
C THR A 62 -10.16 -12.83 -19.50
N PRO A 63 -9.10 -12.43 -18.77
CA PRO A 63 -8.42 -11.15 -19.01
C PRO A 63 -7.87 -11.06 -20.44
N ARG A 64 -7.99 -9.89 -21.07
CA ARG A 64 -7.55 -9.64 -22.43
C ARG A 64 -6.10 -10.06 -22.67
N LEU A 65 -5.18 -9.61 -21.81
CA LEU A 65 -3.75 -9.94 -21.93
C LEU A 65 -3.45 -11.43 -21.71
N LYS A 66 -4.29 -12.17 -20.98
CA LYS A 66 -4.13 -13.61 -20.84
C LYS A 66 -4.51 -14.34 -22.12
N ALA A 67 -5.59 -13.95 -22.77
CA ALA A 67 -5.98 -14.47 -24.07
C ALA A 67 -4.91 -14.15 -25.13
N ASP A 68 -4.43 -12.92 -25.18
CA ASP A 68 -3.36 -12.47 -26.09
C ASP A 68 -2.04 -13.26 -25.86
N TYR A 69 -1.73 -13.58 -24.61
CA TYR A 69 -0.58 -14.43 -24.30
C TYR A 69 -0.71 -15.81 -24.94
N GLU A 70 -1.87 -16.45 -24.81
CA GLU A 70 -2.12 -17.81 -25.30
C GLU A 70 -2.18 -17.88 -26.84
N GLU A 71 -2.72 -16.87 -27.50
CA GLU A 71 -2.96 -16.82 -28.93
C GLU A 71 -1.74 -16.31 -29.73
N ARG A 72 -1.16 -15.21 -29.28
CA ARG A 72 -0.15 -14.46 -30.03
C ARG A 72 1.26 -14.60 -29.46
N ILE A 73 1.42 -14.36 -28.14
CA ILE A 73 2.74 -14.20 -27.52
C ILE A 73 3.49 -15.53 -27.50
N VAL A 74 2.83 -16.63 -27.20
CA VAL A 74 3.44 -17.98 -27.18
C VAL A 74 4.01 -18.32 -28.57
N SER A 75 3.29 -18.08 -29.65
CA SER A 75 3.75 -18.33 -31.02
C SER A 75 4.96 -17.48 -31.37
N ALA A 76 4.88 -16.16 -31.12
CA ALA A 76 5.96 -15.21 -31.41
C ALA A 76 7.25 -15.53 -30.62
N MET A 77 7.13 -15.92 -29.36
CA MET A 77 8.27 -16.32 -28.52
C MET A 77 8.90 -17.64 -29.03
N THR A 78 8.07 -18.60 -29.44
CA THR A 78 8.56 -19.88 -29.97
C THR A 78 9.32 -19.69 -31.29
N GLU A 79 8.83 -18.84 -32.18
CA GLU A 79 9.50 -18.51 -33.44
C GLU A 79 10.85 -17.81 -33.21
N ARG A 80 10.91 -16.88 -32.24
CA ARG A 80 12.13 -16.11 -32.00
C ARG A 80 13.23 -16.88 -31.29
N PHE A 81 12.88 -17.66 -30.25
CA PHE A 81 13.84 -18.36 -29.39
C PHE A 81 13.94 -19.87 -29.69
N GLY A 82 13.10 -20.41 -30.55
CA GLY A 82 13.17 -21.81 -30.98
C GLY A 82 12.85 -22.83 -29.89
N TYR A 83 11.91 -22.52 -28.99
CA TYR A 83 11.51 -23.46 -27.93
C TYR A 83 10.92 -24.75 -28.51
N LYS A 84 11.38 -25.88 -28.01
CA LYS A 84 10.88 -27.19 -28.43
C LYS A 84 9.55 -27.56 -27.78
N ASN A 85 9.29 -27.03 -26.60
CA ASN A 85 8.10 -27.35 -25.82
C ASN A 85 7.38 -26.04 -25.43
N ARG A 86 6.06 -26.02 -25.60
CA ARG A 86 5.21 -24.91 -25.14
C ARG A 86 5.40 -24.56 -23.63
N MET A 87 5.77 -25.53 -22.82
CA MET A 87 5.99 -25.32 -21.38
C MET A 87 7.31 -24.63 -21.05
N GLU A 88 8.23 -24.52 -22.00
CA GLU A 88 9.49 -23.77 -21.86
C GLU A 88 9.29 -22.28 -22.08
N VAL A 89 8.23 -21.90 -22.80
CA VAL A 89 7.93 -20.50 -23.09
C VAL A 89 7.76 -19.71 -21.78
N PRO A 90 8.49 -18.61 -21.58
CA PRO A 90 8.41 -17.81 -20.38
C PRO A 90 7.03 -17.18 -20.23
N ARG A 91 6.56 -17.15 -18.98
CA ARG A 91 5.27 -16.57 -18.59
C ARG A 91 5.42 -15.64 -17.39
N LEU A 92 4.44 -14.77 -17.20
CA LEU A 92 4.34 -13.97 -15.98
C LEU A 92 3.96 -14.86 -14.81
N GLU A 93 4.71 -14.78 -13.70
CA GLU A 93 4.45 -15.55 -12.48
C GLU A 93 3.64 -14.73 -11.48
N LYS A 94 4.11 -13.53 -11.18
CA LYS A 94 3.50 -12.59 -10.22
C LYS A 94 3.94 -11.17 -10.50
N ILE A 95 3.11 -10.22 -10.02
CA ILE A 95 3.49 -8.81 -9.92
C ILE A 95 3.45 -8.42 -8.44
N VAL A 96 4.51 -7.82 -7.96
CA VAL A 96 4.60 -7.31 -6.59
C VAL A 96 4.60 -5.78 -6.65
N ILE A 97 3.64 -5.17 -5.94
CA ILE A 97 3.58 -3.73 -5.77
C ILE A 97 4.01 -3.45 -4.34
N ASN A 98 4.95 -2.56 -4.16
CA ASN A 98 5.46 -2.14 -2.86
C ASN A 98 5.35 -0.63 -2.73
N MET A 99 4.94 -0.15 -1.55
CA MET A 99 4.94 1.26 -1.20
C MET A 99 5.60 1.45 0.15
N GLY A 100 6.70 2.19 0.16
CA GLY A 100 7.42 2.57 1.37
C GLY A 100 6.86 3.87 1.94
N VAL A 101 6.45 3.85 3.21
CA VAL A 101 5.89 5.02 3.91
C VAL A 101 6.85 5.41 5.05
N GLY A 102 7.90 6.17 4.72
CA GLY A 102 8.89 6.62 5.70
C GLY A 102 8.29 7.53 6.79
N ASP A 103 7.30 8.32 6.44
CA ASP A 103 6.60 9.23 7.36
C ASP A 103 5.78 8.49 8.44
N ALA A 104 5.63 7.18 8.33
CA ALA A 104 4.98 6.33 9.33
C ALA A 104 5.69 6.30 10.68
N THR A 105 6.94 6.72 10.73
CA THR A 105 7.68 6.91 11.99
C THR A 105 7.07 8.00 12.87
N GLN A 106 6.43 8.99 12.27
CA GLN A 106 5.74 10.08 12.96
C GLN A 106 4.27 9.74 13.20
N ASP A 107 3.57 9.23 12.17
CA ASP A 107 2.15 8.93 12.22
C ASP A 107 1.83 7.57 11.57
N LYS A 108 1.40 6.61 12.39
CA LYS A 108 1.04 5.25 11.95
C LYS A 108 -0.17 5.21 11.01
N LYS A 109 -1.09 6.19 11.12
CA LYS A 109 -2.29 6.27 10.27
C LYS A 109 -1.94 6.41 8.79
N ARG A 110 -0.80 7.02 8.47
CA ARG A 110 -0.33 7.19 7.09
C ARG A 110 -0.10 5.87 6.36
N VAL A 111 0.24 4.80 7.08
CA VAL A 111 0.35 3.46 6.46
C VAL A 111 -1.03 2.88 6.15
N GLU A 112 -2.02 3.17 6.98
CA GLU A 112 -3.40 2.71 6.74
C GLU A 112 -3.99 3.42 5.52
N THR A 113 -3.77 4.74 5.39
CA THR A 113 -4.16 5.50 4.19
C THR A 113 -3.48 4.95 2.94
N ALA A 114 -2.15 4.75 2.97
CA ALA A 114 -1.41 4.16 1.85
C ALA A 114 -1.90 2.73 1.52
N ALA A 115 -2.28 1.96 2.53
CA ALA A 115 -2.84 0.63 2.32
C ALA A 115 -4.23 0.70 1.66
N SER A 116 -5.08 1.67 2.01
CA SER A 116 -6.38 1.86 1.35
C SER A 116 -6.23 2.29 -0.11
N GLU A 117 -5.31 3.20 -0.43
CA GLU A 117 -4.97 3.60 -1.79
C GLU A 117 -4.46 2.39 -2.62
N MET A 118 -3.53 1.62 -2.07
CA MET A 118 -3.02 0.41 -2.72
C MET A 118 -4.12 -0.66 -2.90
N GLN A 119 -5.08 -0.75 -1.98
CA GLN A 119 -6.23 -1.64 -2.13
C GLN A 119 -7.13 -1.20 -3.28
N ALA A 120 -7.36 0.10 -3.46
CA ALA A 120 -8.12 0.64 -4.59
C ALA A 120 -7.43 0.29 -5.92
N ILE A 121 -6.11 0.49 -6.02
CA ILE A 121 -5.32 0.20 -7.23
C ILE A 121 -5.30 -1.31 -7.55
N SER A 122 -5.04 -2.15 -6.56
CA SER A 122 -4.81 -3.60 -6.77
C SER A 122 -6.09 -4.44 -6.74
N GLY A 123 -7.18 -3.91 -6.17
CA GLY A 123 -8.40 -4.68 -5.88
C GLY A 123 -8.20 -5.79 -4.84
N GLN A 124 -7.09 -5.78 -4.10
CA GLN A 124 -6.73 -6.78 -3.10
C GLN A 124 -6.20 -6.10 -1.83
N LYS A 125 -6.59 -6.61 -0.65
CA LYS A 125 -6.11 -6.08 0.63
C LYS A 125 -4.60 -6.22 0.73
N PRO A 126 -3.84 -5.11 0.92
CA PRO A 126 -2.40 -5.14 1.05
C PRO A 126 -1.95 -5.69 2.40
N VAL A 127 -0.72 -6.18 2.44
CA VAL A 127 -0.05 -6.62 3.66
C VAL A 127 0.78 -5.46 4.18
N ILE A 128 0.54 -5.03 5.42
CA ILE A 128 1.34 -4.01 6.08
C ILE A 128 2.69 -4.63 6.47
N THR A 129 3.78 -4.00 6.03
CA THR A 129 5.14 -4.42 6.35
C THR A 129 5.64 -3.71 7.60
N LYS A 130 6.26 -4.49 8.51
CA LYS A 130 6.77 -4.00 9.79
C LYS A 130 8.29 -4.00 9.81
N ALA A 131 8.88 -3.08 10.58
CA ALA A 131 10.31 -3.02 10.80
C ALA A 131 10.82 -4.29 11.47
N LYS A 132 11.93 -4.83 10.98
CA LYS A 132 12.61 -6.02 11.54
C LYS A 132 13.58 -5.69 12.65
N LYS A 133 14.17 -4.50 12.64
CA LYS A 133 15.20 -4.05 13.58
C LYS A 133 14.92 -2.63 14.04
N SER A 134 15.30 -2.30 15.28
CA SER A 134 15.25 -0.94 15.79
C SER A 134 16.49 -0.17 15.34
N ILE A 135 16.30 1.02 14.75
CA ILE A 135 17.38 1.91 14.28
C ILE A 135 17.07 3.31 14.79
N ALA A 136 17.87 3.79 15.74
CA ALA A 136 17.68 5.09 16.39
C ALA A 136 17.77 6.27 15.42
N GLN A 137 18.71 6.23 14.47
CA GLN A 137 18.89 7.28 13.46
C GLN A 137 17.63 7.56 12.63
N PHE A 138 16.88 6.52 12.30
CA PHE A 138 15.62 6.64 11.55
C PHE A 138 14.38 6.69 12.46
N LYS A 139 14.54 6.78 13.77
CA LYS A 139 13.46 6.77 14.76
C LYS A 139 12.56 5.53 14.63
N LEU A 140 13.15 4.40 14.23
CA LEU A 140 12.45 3.13 14.02
C LEU A 140 12.57 2.24 15.25
N ARG A 141 11.44 1.60 15.61
CA ARG A 141 11.39 0.52 16.57
C ARG A 141 10.93 -0.76 15.89
N GLU A 142 11.37 -1.89 16.40
CA GLU A 142 10.92 -3.20 15.94
C GLU A 142 9.39 -3.32 16.01
N GLY A 143 8.78 -3.92 14.98
CA GLY A 143 7.34 -4.08 14.88
C GLY A 143 6.56 -2.85 14.40
N MET A 144 7.18 -1.69 14.20
CA MET A 144 6.50 -0.51 13.65
C MET A 144 6.09 -0.75 12.19
N PRO A 145 4.85 -0.37 11.80
CA PRO A 145 4.43 -0.40 10.40
C PRO A 145 5.20 0.68 9.60
N ILE A 146 5.79 0.32 8.45
CA ILE A 146 6.62 1.23 7.65
C ILE A 146 6.15 1.30 6.20
N GLY A 147 5.41 0.31 5.73
CA GLY A 147 4.99 0.26 4.35
C GLY A 147 3.91 -0.78 4.12
N CYS A 148 3.53 -0.92 2.87
CA CYS A 148 2.57 -1.92 2.46
C CYS A 148 3.00 -2.57 1.14
N LYS A 149 2.60 -3.82 0.93
CA LYS A 149 2.88 -4.57 -0.29
C LYS A 149 1.70 -5.43 -0.69
N VAL A 150 1.55 -5.63 -2.00
CA VAL A 150 0.58 -6.56 -2.59
C VAL A 150 1.29 -7.46 -3.57
N THR A 151 0.89 -8.73 -3.60
CA THR A 151 1.33 -9.68 -4.61
C THR A 151 0.13 -10.10 -5.44
N LEU A 152 0.15 -9.78 -6.72
CA LEU A 152 -0.88 -10.14 -7.69
C LEU A 152 -0.46 -11.37 -8.48
N ARG A 153 -1.41 -12.27 -8.71
CA ARG A 153 -1.22 -13.50 -9.47
C ARG A 153 -2.43 -13.79 -10.36
N ARG A 154 -2.25 -14.61 -11.38
CA ARG A 154 -3.30 -15.09 -12.29
C ARG A 154 -4.07 -13.91 -12.92
N ASP A 155 -5.39 -13.95 -12.95
CA ASP A 155 -6.23 -12.97 -13.65
C ASP A 155 -6.03 -11.54 -13.14
N ARG A 156 -5.92 -11.33 -11.82
CA ARG A 156 -5.69 -10.00 -11.24
C ARG A 156 -4.35 -9.39 -11.67
N MET A 157 -3.36 -10.23 -11.90
CA MET A 157 -2.05 -9.81 -12.40
C MET A 157 -2.16 -9.26 -13.82
N TYR A 158 -2.86 -9.97 -14.72
CA TYR A 158 -3.04 -9.52 -16.10
C TYR A 158 -3.91 -8.26 -16.18
N GLU A 159 -4.96 -8.16 -15.35
CA GLU A 159 -5.79 -6.97 -15.23
C GLU A 159 -4.99 -5.73 -14.80
N PHE A 160 -4.18 -5.90 -13.76
CA PHE A 160 -3.31 -4.81 -13.30
C PHE A 160 -2.29 -4.42 -14.37
N LEU A 161 -1.69 -5.40 -15.04
CA LEU A 161 -0.73 -5.15 -16.10
C LEU A 161 -1.34 -4.36 -17.26
N ASP A 162 -2.54 -4.72 -17.68
CA ASP A 162 -3.27 -4.02 -18.73
C ASP A 162 -3.50 -2.56 -18.37
N ARG A 163 -4.02 -2.28 -17.17
CA ARG A 163 -4.20 -0.91 -16.68
C ARG A 163 -2.90 -0.14 -16.52
N LEU A 164 -1.84 -0.82 -16.06
CA LEU A 164 -0.52 -0.20 -15.93
C LEU A 164 -0.02 0.30 -17.29
N VAL A 165 -0.06 -0.55 -18.31
CA VAL A 165 0.49 -0.23 -19.64
C VAL A 165 -0.39 0.74 -20.41
N THR A 166 -1.72 0.53 -20.40
CA THR A 166 -2.64 1.31 -21.25
C THR A 166 -3.06 2.62 -20.63
N VAL A 167 -3.14 2.72 -19.31
CA VAL A 167 -3.69 3.89 -18.61
C VAL A 167 -2.65 4.60 -17.74
N ALA A 168 -1.95 3.87 -16.88
CA ALA A 168 -1.09 4.49 -15.86
C ALA A 168 0.20 5.05 -16.46
N LEU A 169 0.93 4.29 -17.26
CA LEU A 169 2.21 4.73 -17.86
C LEU A 169 2.08 5.98 -18.74
N PRO A 170 1.07 6.11 -19.63
CA PRO A 170 0.88 7.33 -20.43
C PRO A 170 0.57 8.58 -19.59
N ARG A 171 0.07 8.42 -18.37
CA ARG A 171 -0.25 9.52 -17.44
C ARG A 171 0.94 9.98 -16.60
N VAL A 172 2.06 9.26 -16.64
CA VAL A 172 3.29 9.67 -15.94
C VAL A 172 3.82 10.95 -16.56
N ARG A 173 4.16 11.94 -15.72
CA ARG A 173 4.78 13.19 -16.17
C ARG A 173 6.13 12.90 -16.82
N ASP A 174 6.40 13.57 -17.95
CA ASP A 174 7.66 13.46 -18.69
C ASP A 174 8.07 12.01 -19.00
N PHE A 175 7.10 11.16 -19.31
CA PHE A 175 7.36 9.77 -19.64
C PHE A 175 8.14 9.65 -20.94
N ARG A 176 9.36 9.09 -20.85
CA ARG A 176 10.27 8.86 -21.99
C ARG A 176 10.48 7.38 -22.32
N GLY A 177 9.65 6.51 -21.77
CA GLY A 177 9.81 5.07 -21.84
C GLY A 177 10.41 4.46 -20.57
N LEU A 178 10.37 3.14 -20.50
CA LEU A 178 10.86 2.36 -19.39
C LEU A 178 12.35 2.04 -19.56
N ASN A 179 13.11 2.02 -18.47
CA ASN A 179 14.53 1.71 -18.51
C ASN A 179 14.76 0.23 -18.91
N PRO A 180 15.43 -0.04 -20.05
CA PRO A 180 15.67 -1.42 -20.51
C PRO A 180 16.72 -2.17 -19.70
N LYS A 181 17.45 -1.48 -18.80
CA LYS A 181 18.51 -2.07 -17.96
C LYS A 181 18.05 -2.46 -16.55
N SER A 182 16.75 -2.31 -16.25
CA SER A 182 16.19 -2.60 -14.91
C SER A 182 15.79 -4.07 -14.73
N PHE A 183 16.51 -4.97 -15.37
CA PHE A 183 16.40 -6.42 -15.14
C PHE A 183 17.41 -6.87 -14.09
N ASP A 184 17.13 -7.99 -13.42
CA ASP A 184 17.92 -8.53 -12.31
C ASP A 184 18.96 -9.61 -12.73
N GLY A 185 19.11 -9.88 -14.02
CA GLY A 185 19.95 -10.98 -14.55
C GLY A 185 19.25 -12.34 -14.55
N ARG A 186 18.02 -12.41 -14.06
CA ARG A 186 17.21 -13.64 -13.97
C ARG A 186 15.83 -13.50 -14.59
N GLY A 187 15.67 -12.52 -15.46
CA GLY A 187 14.43 -12.28 -16.18
C GLY A 187 13.32 -11.60 -15.37
N ASN A 188 13.59 -11.01 -14.21
CA ASN A 188 12.62 -10.18 -13.51
C ASN A 188 12.86 -8.71 -13.81
N TYR A 189 11.79 -7.93 -13.87
CA TYR A 189 11.85 -6.51 -14.18
C TYR A 189 11.29 -5.67 -13.03
N ALA A 190 12.01 -4.61 -12.66
CA ALA A 190 11.59 -3.69 -11.61
C ALA A 190 11.50 -2.26 -12.14
N MET A 191 10.42 -1.55 -11.80
CA MET A 191 10.24 -0.14 -12.11
C MET A 191 9.73 0.61 -10.89
N GLY A 192 10.20 1.86 -10.74
CA GLY A 192 9.69 2.82 -9.75
C GLY A 192 8.74 3.82 -10.41
N LEU A 193 7.59 4.00 -9.81
CA LEU A 193 6.62 5.04 -10.15
C LEU A 193 6.72 6.15 -9.10
N LYS A 194 6.87 7.39 -9.52
CA LYS A 194 7.06 8.52 -8.61
C LYS A 194 5.78 8.93 -7.89
N GLU A 195 4.63 8.73 -8.51
CA GLU A 195 3.34 9.24 -8.07
C GLU A 195 2.26 8.15 -8.16
N GLN A 196 1.47 7.96 -7.09
CA GLN A 196 0.33 7.04 -7.13
C GLN A 196 -0.87 7.61 -7.90
N ILE A 197 -0.90 8.92 -8.14
CA ILE A 197 -2.00 9.64 -8.80
C ILE A 197 -2.21 9.21 -10.26
N ILE A 198 -1.20 8.58 -10.87
CA ILE A 198 -1.29 8.07 -12.24
C ILE A 198 -2.40 7.02 -12.41
N PHE A 199 -2.81 6.36 -11.32
CA PHE A 199 -3.91 5.41 -11.33
C PHE A 199 -5.24 6.14 -11.15
N PRO A 200 -6.21 5.94 -12.05
CA PRO A 200 -7.52 6.63 -12.00
C PRO A 200 -8.38 6.20 -10.80
N GLU A 201 -8.06 5.07 -10.18
CA GLU A 201 -8.76 4.55 -9.01
C GLU A 201 -8.48 5.34 -7.72
N VAL A 202 -7.46 6.20 -7.75
CA VAL A 202 -7.06 7.01 -6.60
C VAL A 202 -7.65 8.41 -6.75
N ASN A 203 -8.51 8.80 -5.80
CA ASN A 203 -9.10 10.14 -5.76
C ASN A 203 -8.09 11.16 -5.26
N TYR A 204 -7.81 12.18 -6.07
CA TYR A 204 -6.88 13.25 -5.74
C TYR A 204 -7.24 13.99 -4.44
N ASP A 205 -8.53 14.23 -4.19
CA ASP A 205 -9.02 14.98 -3.03
C ASP A 205 -8.84 14.24 -1.69
N GLN A 206 -8.59 12.92 -1.74
CA GLN A 206 -8.43 12.07 -0.56
C GLN A 206 -6.98 11.75 -0.23
N ILE A 207 -6.05 12.26 -1.04
CA ILE A 207 -4.62 11.99 -0.88
C ILE A 207 -4.00 12.95 0.12
N ASP A 208 -3.42 12.43 1.21
CA ASP A 208 -2.63 13.23 2.15
C ASP A 208 -1.31 13.70 1.55
N LYS A 209 -0.64 12.81 0.82
CA LYS A 209 0.68 13.04 0.26
C LYS A 209 0.92 12.19 -0.98
N VAL A 210 1.60 12.76 -1.95
CA VAL A 210 2.10 12.02 -3.12
C VAL A 210 3.17 11.04 -2.66
N ARG A 211 2.99 9.74 -3.01
CA ARG A 211 3.90 8.64 -2.67
C ARG A 211 4.31 7.90 -3.91
N GLY A 212 5.57 7.53 -3.94
CA GLY A 212 6.09 6.62 -4.95
C GLY A 212 5.75 5.17 -4.62
N MET A 213 5.79 4.33 -5.64
CA MET A 213 5.63 2.89 -5.50
C MET A 213 6.57 2.14 -6.44
N ASP A 214 6.95 0.94 -6.02
CA ASP A 214 7.75 0.05 -6.82
C ASP A 214 6.87 -1.07 -7.37
N VAL A 215 6.99 -1.35 -8.66
CA VAL A 215 6.31 -2.44 -9.34
C VAL A 215 7.35 -3.42 -9.84
N ILE A 216 7.29 -4.65 -9.34
CA ILE A 216 8.21 -5.73 -9.72
C ILE A 216 7.41 -6.78 -10.48
N VAL A 217 7.80 -7.02 -11.72
CA VAL A 217 7.23 -8.06 -12.58
C VAL A 217 8.16 -9.27 -12.56
N THR A 218 7.69 -10.38 -12.01
CA THR A 218 8.43 -11.63 -11.95
C THR A 218 7.98 -12.53 -13.09
N THR A 219 8.94 -13.01 -13.87
CA THR A 219 8.70 -13.95 -14.97
C THR A 219 9.36 -15.29 -14.71
N THR A 220 9.07 -16.28 -15.54
CA THR A 220 9.74 -17.58 -15.54
C THR A 220 10.87 -17.65 -16.56
N ALA A 221 11.24 -16.53 -17.21
CA ALA A 221 12.34 -16.46 -18.14
C ALA A 221 13.66 -16.79 -17.44
N LYS A 222 14.58 -17.42 -18.18
CA LYS A 222 15.92 -17.76 -17.67
C LYS A 222 16.92 -16.63 -17.92
N THR A 223 16.70 -15.83 -18.96
CA THR A 223 17.55 -14.73 -19.37
C THR A 223 16.78 -13.42 -19.44
N ASP A 224 17.50 -12.31 -19.32
CA ASP A 224 16.90 -10.97 -19.42
C ASP A 224 16.42 -10.67 -20.84
N GLU A 225 17.03 -11.29 -21.86
CA GLU A 225 16.63 -11.12 -23.26
C GLU A 225 15.25 -11.73 -23.51
N GLU A 226 15.02 -12.96 -23.00
CA GLU A 226 13.70 -13.60 -23.08
C GLU A 226 12.64 -12.77 -22.35
N ALA A 227 12.96 -12.27 -21.15
CA ALA A 227 12.03 -11.46 -20.38
C ALA A 227 11.73 -10.10 -21.04
N ARG A 228 12.75 -9.47 -21.62
CA ARG A 228 12.59 -8.19 -22.35
C ARG A 228 11.65 -8.35 -23.53
N GLU A 229 11.84 -9.42 -24.32
CA GLU A 229 10.98 -9.68 -25.46
C GLU A 229 9.56 -10.04 -25.02
N LEU A 230 9.42 -10.85 -23.98
CA LEU A 230 8.11 -11.16 -23.39
C LEU A 230 7.36 -9.88 -23.00
N LEU A 231 8.02 -8.96 -22.25
CA LEU A 231 7.41 -7.70 -21.83
C LEU A 231 7.12 -6.77 -23.04
N ARG A 232 7.98 -6.78 -24.05
CA ARG A 232 7.75 -6.04 -25.30
C ARG A 232 6.47 -6.51 -26.01
N LEU A 233 6.26 -7.81 -26.07
CA LEU A 233 5.04 -8.40 -26.63
C LEU A 233 3.79 -8.07 -25.82
N PHE A 234 3.93 -7.80 -24.51
CA PHE A 234 2.88 -7.22 -23.66
C PHE A 234 2.74 -5.69 -23.80
N ASN A 235 3.34 -5.10 -24.83
CA ASN A 235 3.30 -3.67 -25.13
C ASN A 235 3.93 -2.76 -24.04
N PHE A 236 4.94 -3.24 -23.33
CA PHE A 236 5.72 -2.37 -22.47
C PHE A 236 6.46 -1.34 -23.31
N PRO A 237 6.35 -0.04 -22.98
CA PRO A 237 6.96 1.03 -23.77
C PRO A 237 8.46 1.14 -23.47
N PHE A 238 9.24 0.14 -23.92
CA PHE A 238 10.68 0.27 -23.95
C PHE A 238 11.10 1.19 -25.08
N PRO A 239 12.10 2.09 -24.88
CA PRO A 239 12.68 2.84 -25.97
C PRO A 239 13.21 1.86 -27.02
N GLN A 240 12.92 2.12 -28.28
CA GLN A 240 13.52 1.35 -29.35
C GLN A 240 15.03 1.61 -29.29
N GLU A 241 15.82 0.57 -29.07
CA GLU A 241 17.25 0.65 -29.31
C GLU A 241 17.37 0.93 -30.81
N GLU A 242 17.75 2.17 -31.16
CA GLU A 242 18.22 2.45 -32.50
C GLU A 242 19.28 1.38 -32.77
N GLN A 243 18.99 0.50 -33.70
CA GLN A 243 19.99 -0.42 -34.22
C GLN A 243 21.16 0.47 -34.62
N LYS A 244 22.20 0.54 -33.80
CA LYS A 244 23.51 1.01 -34.23
C LYS A 244 23.87 0.08 -35.35
N GLN A 245 23.48 0.46 -36.57
CA GLN A 245 23.97 -0.14 -37.77
C GLN A 245 25.49 -0.09 -37.63
N ALA A 246 26.08 -1.27 -37.54
CA ALA A 246 27.49 -1.45 -37.62
C ALA A 246 27.93 -0.81 -38.94
N ALA A 247 28.59 0.35 -38.82
CA ALA A 247 29.38 0.92 -39.89
C ALA A 247 30.75 0.28 -39.85
#